data_11397d2061200896f5dedb7d7ba012b2
#
_entry.id   11397d2061200896f5dedb7d7ba012b2
#
_cell.length_a   1.000
_cell.length_b   1.000
_cell.length_c   1.000
_cell.angle_alpha   90.00
_cell.angle_beta   90.00
_cell.angle_gamma   90.00
#
_symmetry.space_group_name_H-M   'P 1'
#
loop_
_entity.id
_entity.type
_entity.pdbx_description
1 polymer ?
#
loop_
_entity_poly.entity_id
_entity_poly.type
_entity_poly.pdbx_seq_one_letter_code
_entity_poly.pdbx_strand_id
1 'polypeptide(L)'
;MSYYIDFHALQSTGPANLNRDDSGSPKSTVFGGTRRARVSSQSWKRAIRREFEELVDPAELGERTLRAVERIAASIAEQDPEYAAESETMAVEVLKAAGLKMAKPKKSKDGDMAPAKPLTEYLVFLGRSQIEALAALAIDAYANNDGKFDKKLVKQAFTDDHAYDVALFGRMIADAPDLNADACCQVAHAISVHPLDAEFDYFTAVDDNAPEDNAGAGKIGRAHV
;
A
#
# COMPACT_ATOMS: atom_id res chain seq x y z
N MET A 1 18.84 22.88 13.93
CA MET A 1 18.17 23.86 13.05
C MET A 1 17.44 23.02 12.00
N SER A 2 16.10 23.16 11.89
CA SER A 2 15.32 22.39 10.92
C SER A 2 15.15 23.23 9.66
N TYR A 3 15.35 22.64 8.50
CA TYR A 3 15.11 23.25 7.19
C TYR A 3 13.82 22.67 6.62
N TYR A 4 13.03 23.53 5.99
CA TYR A 4 11.82 23.15 5.26
C TYR A 4 12.01 23.53 3.79
N ILE A 5 11.54 22.66 2.90
CA ILE A 5 11.54 22.90 1.46
C ILE A 5 10.10 22.76 0.98
N ASP A 6 9.57 23.80 0.35
CA ASP A 6 8.23 23.79 -0.22
C ASP A 6 8.31 23.71 -1.74
N PHE A 7 7.58 22.75 -2.32
CA PHE A 7 7.41 22.62 -3.76
C PHE A 7 6.01 23.07 -4.16
N HIS A 8 5.93 24.10 -4.97
CA HIS A 8 4.69 24.58 -5.56
C HIS A 8 4.68 24.27 -7.05
N ALA A 9 3.69 23.50 -7.50
CA ALA A 9 3.55 23.14 -8.90
C ALA A 9 2.20 23.59 -9.45
N LEU A 10 2.22 24.29 -10.57
CA LEU A 10 1.05 24.63 -11.37
C LEU A 10 1.17 23.90 -12.70
N GLN A 11 0.15 23.07 -13.02
CA GLN A 11 0.17 22.24 -14.21
C GLN A 11 -1.13 22.41 -14.99
N SER A 12 -1.01 22.58 -16.30
CA SER A 12 -2.13 22.47 -17.23
C SER A 12 -2.36 21.00 -17.60
N THR A 13 -3.61 20.57 -17.53
CA THR A 13 -4.02 19.22 -18.00
C THR A 13 -5.18 19.38 -18.96
N GLY A 14 -5.29 18.49 -19.96
CA GLY A 14 -6.50 18.34 -20.73
C GLY A 14 -7.67 17.84 -19.86
N PRO A 15 -8.90 17.90 -20.40
CA PRO A 15 -10.08 17.33 -19.73
C PRO A 15 -9.84 15.86 -19.41
N ALA A 16 -9.88 15.52 -18.11
CA ALA A 16 -9.65 14.15 -17.69
C ALA A 16 -10.19 13.92 -16.27
N ASN A 17 -10.73 12.72 -16.03
CA ASN A 17 -11.09 12.25 -14.71
C ASN A 17 -9.88 11.61 -14.01
N LEU A 18 -8.99 12.45 -13.50
CA LEU A 18 -7.71 12.03 -12.89
C LEU A 18 -7.87 11.25 -11.60
N ASN A 19 -8.94 11.50 -10.82
CA ASN A 19 -9.14 10.85 -9.53
C ASN A 19 -10.62 10.70 -9.21
N ARG A 20 -11.05 9.46 -9.01
CA ARG A 20 -12.44 9.08 -8.78
C ARG A 20 -12.72 8.79 -7.31
N ASP A 21 -13.97 8.98 -6.89
CA ASP A 21 -14.49 8.49 -5.63
C ASP A 21 -15.00 7.04 -5.76
N ASP A 22 -15.62 6.54 -4.69
CA ASP A 22 -16.12 5.17 -4.63
C ASP A 22 -17.30 4.90 -5.57
N SER A 23 -17.99 5.95 -6.00
CA SER A 23 -19.07 5.88 -7.00
C SER A 23 -18.58 5.97 -8.44
N GLY A 24 -17.26 6.16 -8.63
CA GLY A 24 -16.64 6.37 -9.94
C GLY A 24 -16.73 7.81 -10.44
N SER A 25 -17.28 8.73 -9.65
CA SER A 25 -17.36 10.15 -9.99
C SER A 25 -16.05 10.89 -9.73
N PRO A 26 -15.74 11.96 -10.48
CA PRO A 26 -14.55 12.77 -10.21
C PRO A 26 -14.57 13.34 -8.80
N LYS A 27 -13.43 13.25 -8.11
CA LYS A 27 -13.30 13.88 -6.80
C LYS A 27 -13.34 15.39 -6.93
N SER A 28 -14.11 16.02 -6.05
CA SER A 28 -14.19 17.46 -5.93
C SER A 28 -14.03 17.90 -4.47
N THR A 29 -13.87 19.20 -4.27
CA THR A 29 -13.83 19.83 -2.96
C THR A 29 -14.37 21.25 -3.07
N VAL A 30 -14.86 21.80 -1.97
CA VAL A 30 -15.19 23.23 -1.89
C VAL A 30 -13.98 23.95 -1.29
N PHE A 31 -13.42 24.89 -2.02
CA PHE A 31 -12.34 25.73 -1.57
C PHE A 31 -12.53 27.17 -2.05
N GLY A 32 -12.41 28.14 -1.14
CA GLY A 32 -12.73 29.55 -1.44
C GLY A 32 -14.18 29.77 -1.86
N GLY A 33 -15.13 29.05 -1.25
CA GLY A 33 -16.57 29.16 -1.55
C GLY A 33 -17.01 28.53 -2.88
N THR A 34 -16.10 27.92 -3.63
CA THR A 34 -16.35 27.39 -4.97
C THR A 34 -15.99 25.91 -5.04
N ARG A 35 -16.79 25.12 -5.78
CA ARG A 35 -16.47 23.71 -6.07
C ARG A 35 -15.34 23.64 -7.08
N ARG A 36 -14.36 22.80 -6.79
CA ARG A 36 -13.15 22.63 -7.59
C ARG A 36 -12.85 21.15 -7.80
N ALA A 37 -12.26 20.81 -8.92
CA ALA A 37 -11.73 19.45 -9.14
C ALA A 37 -10.58 19.17 -8.18
N ARG A 38 -10.44 17.92 -7.74
CA ARG A 38 -9.44 17.52 -6.76
C ARG A 38 -8.74 16.24 -7.15
N VAL A 39 -7.43 16.25 -7.06
CA VAL A 39 -6.61 15.03 -7.00
C VAL A 39 -6.12 14.86 -5.57
N SER A 40 -6.46 13.74 -4.94
CA SER A 40 -6.14 13.51 -3.53
C SER A 40 -4.64 13.30 -3.31
N SER A 41 -4.16 13.68 -2.13
CA SER A 41 -2.78 13.46 -1.72
C SER A 41 -2.40 11.96 -1.76
N GLN A 42 -3.34 11.07 -1.46
CA GLN A 42 -3.11 9.62 -1.55
C GLN A 42 -2.86 9.17 -3.01
N SER A 43 -3.56 9.75 -3.98
CA SER A 43 -3.34 9.48 -5.39
C SER A 43 -1.95 9.94 -5.82
N TRP A 44 -1.56 11.16 -5.40
CA TRP A 44 -0.21 11.68 -5.63
C TRP A 44 0.88 10.83 -4.99
N LYS A 45 0.74 10.52 -3.69
CA LYS A 45 1.71 9.66 -3.00
C LYS A 45 1.87 8.31 -3.69
N ARG A 46 0.78 7.71 -4.19
CA ARG A 46 0.86 6.44 -4.94
C ARG A 46 1.60 6.61 -6.26
N ALA A 47 1.33 7.68 -7.01
CA ALA A 47 2.02 7.95 -8.27
C ALA A 47 3.52 8.18 -8.05
N ILE A 48 3.88 9.00 -7.06
CA ILE A 48 5.28 9.26 -6.69
C ILE A 48 6.00 7.96 -6.28
N ARG A 49 5.38 7.11 -5.48
CA ARG A 49 5.99 5.83 -5.10
C ARG A 49 6.23 4.90 -6.28
N ARG A 50 5.38 4.92 -7.29
CA ARG A 50 5.60 4.15 -8.52
C ARG A 50 6.73 4.71 -9.35
N GLU A 51 6.87 6.02 -9.39
CA GLU A 51 7.98 6.68 -10.06
C GLU A 51 9.33 6.41 -9.38
N PHE A 52 9.32 6.22 -8.07
CA PHE A 52 10.53 5.83 -7.32
C PHE A 52 11.12 4.50 -7.80
N GLU A 53 10.31 3.56 -8.32
CA GLU A 53 10.78 2.29 -8.86
C GLU A 53 11.74 2.48 -10.04
N GLU A 54 11.64 3.63 -10.75
CA GLU A 54 12.49 4.00 -11.89
C GLU A 54 13.67 4.90 -11.47
N LEU A 55 13.59 5.56 -10.31
CA LEU A 55 14.54 6.60 -9.89
C LEU A 55 15.54 6.12 -8.82
N VAL A 56 15.17 5.15 -8.01
CA VAL A 56 15.95 4.63 -6.88
C VAL A 56 16.05 3.12 -6.94
N ASP A 57 17.07 2.59 -6.26
CA ASP A 57 17.21 1.15 -6.13
C ASP A 57 15.96 0.56 -5.45
N PRO A 58 15.28 -0.44 -6.06
CA PRO A 58 14.14 -1.09 -5.44
C PRO A 58 14.41 -1.67 -4.04
N ALA A 59 15.66 -1.97 -3.71
CA ALA A 59 16.06 -2.41 -2.37
C ALA A 59 15.84 -1.34 -1.29
N GLU A 60 15.89 -0.06 -1.68
CA GLU A 60 15.67 1.10 -0.79
C GLU A 60 14.20 1.49 -0.65
N LEU A 61 13.30 0.78 -1.33
CA LEU A 61 11.86 1.04 -1.31
C LEU A 61 11.10 0.05 -0.44
N GLY A 62 10.00 0.51 0.12
CA GLY A 62 9.12 -0.31 0.94
C GLY A 62 8.04 -1.01 0.13
N GLU A 63 7.62 -2.16 0.62
CA GLU A 63 6.47 -2.91 0.11
C GLU A 63 5.26 -2.70 1.02
N ARG A 64 4.11 -2.35 0.43
CA ARG A 64 2.85 -2.26 1.15
C ARG A 64 2.00 -3.49 0.84
N THR A 65 1.96 -4.44 1.78
CA THR A 65 1.41 -5.77 1.51
C THR A 65 0.65 -6.37 2.70
N LEU A 66 -0.29 -7.28 2.42
CA LEU A 66 -0.85 -8.23 3.40
C LEU A 66 0.03 -9.48 3.52
N ARG A 67 0.98 -9.69 2.59
CA ARG A 67 1.82 -10.89 2.50
C ARG A 67 3.14 -10.74 3.26
N ALA A 68 3.16 -9.97 4.35
CA ALA A 68 4.38 -9.76 5.14
C ALA A 68 4.97 -11.09 5.65
N VAL A 69 4.11 -12.07 6.01
CA VAL A 69 4.55 -13.41 6.40
C VAL A 69 5.34 -14.08 5.29
N GLU A 70 4.83 -14.07 4.05
CA GLU A 70 5.50 -14.68 2.89
C GLU A 70 6.86 -14.02 2.61
N ARG A 71 6.95 -12.70 2.76
CA ARG A 71 8.20 -11.96 2.54
C ARG A 71 9.26 -12.27 3.58
N ILE A 72 8.87 -12.31 4.86
CA ILE A 72 9.79 -12.66 5.95
C ILE A 72 10.19 -14.13 5.88
N ALA A 73 9.25 -15.03 5.58
CA ALA A 73 9.54 -16.45 5.43
C ALA A 73 10.53 -16.73 4.29
N ALA A 74 10.39 -16.04 3.15
CA ALA A 74 11.36 -16.11 2.05
C ALA A 74 12.74 -15.63 2.49
N SER A 75 12.81 -14.52 3.24
CA SER A 75 14.07 -14.00 3.76
C SER A 75 14.70 -14.94 4.80
N ILE A 76 13.93 -15.61 5.65
CA ILE A 76 14.43 -16.64 6.57
C ILE A 76 15.05 -17.79 5.80
N ALA A 77 14.35 -18.33 4.79
CA ALA A 77 14.86 -19.44 3.99
C ALA A 77 16.09 -19.08 3.15
N GLU A 78 16.24 -17.81 2.77
CA GLU A 78 17.43 -17.30 2.06
C GLU A 78 18.63 -17.12 3.00
N GLN A 79 18.39 -16.57 4.21
CA GLN A 79 19.45 -16.36 5.20
C GLN A 79 19.93 -17.66 5.86
N ASP A 80 19.01 -18.58 6.12
CA ASP A 80 19.33 -19.89 6.71
C ASP A 80 18.40 -20.98 6.16
N PRO A 81 18.87 -21.78 5.18
CA PRO A 81 18.11 -22.83 4.55
C PRO A 81 17.68 -23.97 5.51
N GLU A 82 18.30 -24.12 6.69
CA GLU A 82 17.91 -25.14 7.67
C GLU A 82 16.50 -24.87 8.20
N TYR A 83 16.10 -23.60 8.28
CA TYR A 83 14.78 -23.17 8.74
C TYR A 83 13.74 -23.02 7.62
N ALA A 84 14.05 -23.40 6.38
CA ALA A 84 13.14 -23.21 5.25
C ALA A 84 11.77 -23.86 5.46
N ALA A 85 11.71 -25.04 6.08
CA ALA A 85 10.44 -25.75 6.37
C ALA A 85 9.59 -25.06 7.46
N GLU A 86 10.21 -24.34 8.38
CA GLU A 86 9.58 -23.68 9.54
C GLU A 86 9.42 -22.18 9.34
N SER A 87 9.98 -21.64 8.26
CA SER A 87 10.08 -20.20 7.98
C SER A 87 8.75 -19.46 8.05
N GLU A 88 7.65 -20.06 7.59
CA GLU A 88 6.32 -19.47 7.66
C GLU A 88 5.82 -19.34 9.11
N THR A 89 6.05 -20.37 9.93
CA THR A 89 5.69 -20.35 11.36
C THR A 89 6.49 -19.28 12.09
N MET A 90 7.81 -19.23 11.87
CA MET A 90 8.72 -18.24 12.45
C MET A 90 8.33 -16.82 12.06
N ALA A 91 7.97 -16.59 10.78
CA ALA A 91 7.51 -15.32 10.28
C ALA A 91 6.18 -14.86 10.93
N VAL A 92 5.24 -15.79 11.15
CA VAL A 92 4.00 -15.49 11.88
C VAL A 92 4.29 -15.10 13.33
N GLU A 93 5.20 -15.81 13.99
CA GLU A 93 5.52 -15.56 15.40
C GLU A 93 6.26 -14.25 15.61
N VAL A 94 7.23 -13.89 14.77
CA VAL A 94 7.92 -12.60 14.89
C VAL A 94 6.97 -11.42 14.65
N LEU A 95 6.02 -11.54 13.71
CA LEU A 95 5.01 -10.51 13.48
C LEU A 95 4.02 -10.39 14.66
N LYS A 96 3.63 -11.51 15.25
CA LYS A 96 2.83 -11.50 16.49
C LYS A 96 3.59 -10.91 17.68
N ALA A 97 4.90 -11.17 17.79
CA ALA A 97 5.74 -10.56 18.82
C ALA A 97 5.84 -9.05 18.65
N ALA A 98 5.77 -8.53 17.42
CA ALA A 98 5.65 -7.10 17.13
C ALA A 98 4.27 -6.52 17.51
N GLY A 99 3.25 -7.36 17.71
CA GLY A 99 1.89 -6.94 18.05
C GLY A 99 0.89 -6.97 16.88
N LEU A 100 1.31 -7.44 15.69
CA LEU A 100 0.44 -7.53 14.53
C LEU A 100 -0.51 -8.73 14.62
N LYS A 101 -1.73 -8.54 14.12
CA LYS A 101 -2.74 -9.58 14.03
C LYS A 101 -2.74 -10.26 12.68
N MET A 102 -2.98 -11.57 12.71
CA MET A 102 -3.15 -12.36 11.49
C MET A 102 -4.61 -12.36 11.07
N ALA A 103 -4.85 -12.30 9.77
CA ALA A 103 -6.19 -12.40 9.20
C ALA A 103 -6.80 -13.79 9.50
N LYS A 104 -8.08 -13.81 9.81
CA LYS A 104 -8.80 -15.06 9.95
C LYS A 104 -8.93 -15.72 8.57
N PRO A 105 -8.68 -17.05 8.45
CA PRO A 105 -8.85 -17.74 7.18
C PRO A 105 -10.28 -17.57 6.67
N LYS A 106 -10.43 -17.06 5.45
CA LYS A 106 -11.74 -16.95 4.79
C LYS A 106 -12.16 -18.37 4.39
N LYS A 107 -13.35 -18.79 4.80
CA LYS A 107 -13.96 -20.01 4.28
C LYS A 107 -14.18 -19.83 2.77
N SER A 108 -13.56 -20.65 1.96
CA SER A 108 -13.86 -20.72 0.53
C SER A 108 -15.32 -21.15 0.35
N LYS A 109 -16.03 -20.53 -0.60
CA LYS A 109 -17.40 -20.92 -0.98
C LYS A 109 -17.46 -22.26 -1.74
N ASP A 110 -16.34 -22.69 -2.27
CA ASP A 110 -16.23 -23.88 -3.15
C ASP A 110 -15.34 -24.96 -2.54
N GLY A 111 -15.57 -25.41 -1.34
CA GLY A 111 -15.14 -26.71 -0.80
C GLY A 111 -13.66 -27.16 -0.98
N ASP A 112 -12.86 -26.53 -1.78
CA ASP A 112 -11.46 -26.84 -2.05
C ASP A 112 -10.55 -26.06 -1.10
N MET A 113 -10.10 -26.74 -0.06
CA MET A 113 -9.17 -26.21 0.93
C MET A 113 -7.72 -26.39 0.46
N ALA A 114 -7.25 -25.54 -0.42
CA ALA A 114 -5.81 -25.25 -0.38
C ALA A 114 -5.52 -24.45 0.91
N PRO A 115 -4.51 -24.81 1.71
CA PRO A 115 -4.18 -24.08 2.92
C PRO A 115 -3.89 -22.61 2.51
N ALA A 116 -4.79 -21.73 2.92
CA ALA A 116 -4.62 -20.29 2.64
C ALA A 116 -3.36 -19.82 3.39
N LYS A 117 -2.37 -19.30 2.65
CA LYS A 117 -1.17 -18.72 3.24
C LYS A 117 -1.57 -17.65 4.28
N PRO A 118 -0.89 -17.59 5.43
CA PRO A 118 -1.21 -16.62 6.46
C PRO A 118 -0.97 -15.20 5.96
N LEU A 119 -1.94 -14.34 6.21
CA LEU A 119 -1.91 -12.92 5.86
C LEU A 119 -2.01 -12.08 7.14
N THR A 120 -1.46 -10.88 7.12
CA THR A 120 -1.73 -9.87 8.16
C THR A 120 -3.17 -9.33 8.03
N GLU A 121 -3.80 -8.95 9.15
CA GLU A 121 -5.16 -8.40 9.14
C GLU A 121 -5.24 -7.08 8.37
N TYR A 122 -4.20 -6.27 8.48
CA TYR A 122 -4.06 -4.98 7.80
C TYR A 122 -2.82 -4.96 6.92
N LEU A 123 -2.81 -4.05 5.93
CA LEU A 123 -1.64 -3.79 5.11
C LEU A 123 -0.49 -3.30 5.98
N VAL A 124 0.65 -3.96 5.88
CA VAL A 124 1.90 -3.54 6.52
C VAL A 124 2.81 -2.93 5.47
N PHE A 125 3.54 -1.89 5.83
CA PHE A 125 4.49 -1.20 4.97
C PHE A 125 5.89 -1.37 5.53
N LEU A 126 6.71 -2.20 4.89
CA LEU A 126 8.03 -2.61 5.33
C LEU A 126 9.08 -2.37 4.25
N GLY A 127 10.24 -1.86 4.64
CA GLY A 127 11.43 -1.86 3.82
C GLY A 127 12.08 -3.25 3.75
N ARG A 128 12.91 -3.46 2.75
CA ARG A 128 13.64 -4.72 2.58
C ARG A 128 14.57 -4.99 3.77
N SER A 129 15.32 -3.99 4.21
CA SER A 129 16.19 -4.07 5.39
C SER A 129 15.43 -4.49 6.66
N GLN A 130 14.20 -3.98 6.84
CA GLN A 130 13.35 -4.35 7.97
C GLN A 130 12.86 -5.80 7.86
N ILE A 131 12.55 -6.29 6.66
CA ILE A 131 12.20 -7.70 6.42
C ILE A 131 13.38 -8.60 6.76
N GLU A 132 14.58 -8.24 6.31
CA GLU A 132 15.82 -8.98 6.57
C GLU A 132 16.17 -8.98 8.07
N ALA A 133 16.03 -7.85 8.75
CA ALA A 133 16.23 -7.77 10.20
C ALA A 133 15.24 -8.63 11.01
N LEU A 134 13.96 -8.62 10.62
CA LEU A 134 12.95 -9.46 11.24
C LEU A 134 13.20 -10.96 11.00
N ALA A 135 13.69 -11.33 9.82
CA ALA A 135 14.10 -12.69 9.51
C ALA A 135 15.30 -13.13 10.37
N ALA A 136 16.31 -12.28 10.51
CA ALA A 136 17.48 -12.57 11.35
C ALA A 136 17.09 -12.74 12.83
N LEU A 137 16.17 -11.89 13.35
CA LEU A 137 15.65 -12.03 14.71
C LEU A 137 14.83 -13.31 14.89
N ALA A 138 14.12 -13.76 13.86
CA ALA A 138 13.38 -15.02 13.91
C ALA A 138 14.35 -16.21 13.96
N ILE A 139 15.41 -16.20 13.16
CA ILE A 139 16.46 -17.24 13.17
C ILE A 139 17.15 -17.28 14.55
N ASP A 140 17.58 -16.13 15.08
CA ASP A 140 18.25 -16.06 16.39
C ASP A 140 17.33 -16.57 17.53
N ALA A 141 16.05 -16.26 17.52
CA ALA A 141 15.09 -16.73 18.49
C ALA A 141 14.99 -18.27 18.51
N TYR A 142 14.95 -18.88 17.32
CA TYR A 142 14.86 -20.35 17.21
C TYR A 142 16.20 -21.06 17.46
N ALA A 143 17.31 -20.46 17.03
CA ALA A 143 18.62 -21.05 17.25
C ALA A 143 19.08 -20.98 18.71
N ASN A 144 18.82 -19.86 19.42
CA ASN A 144 19.47 -19.53 20.68
C ASN A 144 18.51 -19.34 21.86
N ASN A 145 17.18 -19.19 21.62
CA ASN A 145 16.23 -18.76 22.65
C ASN A 145 14.95 -19.59 22.74
N ASP A 146 14.95 -20.83 22.27
CA ASP A 146 13.78 -21.75 22.27
C ASP A 146 12.52 -21.12 21.64
N GLY A 147 12.69 -20.34 20.57
CA GLY A 147 11.61 -19.65 19.87
C GLY A 147 11.04 -18.44 20.61
N LYS A 148 11.73 -17.94 21.65
CA LYS A 148 11.29 -16.77 22.41
C LYS A 148 11.85 -15.47 21.84
N PHE A 149 10.97 -14.56 21.51
CA PHE A 149 11.32 -13.25 20.93
C PHE A 149 11.53 -12.17 21.97
N ASP A 150 12.60 -11.40 21.85
CA ASP A 150 12.69 -10.10 22.52
C ASP A 150 11.81 -9.08 21.79
N LYS A 151 10.64 -8.79 22.37
CA LYS A 151 9.67 -7.85 21.80
C LYS A 151 10.23 -6.44 21.56
N LYS A 152 11.24 -6.03 22.33
CA LYS A 152 11.86 -4.72 22.16
C LYS A 152 12.71 -4.69 20.89
N LEU A 153 13.53 -5.71 20.68
CA LEU A 153 14.34 -5.83 19.47
C LEU A 153 13.46 -5.99 18.22
N VAL A 154 12.39 -6.80 18.31
CA VAL A 154 11.45 -6.96 17.20
C VAL A 154 10.79 -5.61 16.84
N LYS A 155 10.33 -4.84 17.81
CA LYS A 155 9.76 -3.50 17.57
C LYS A 155 10.80 -2.54 17.01
N GLN A 156 12.02 -2.60 17.48
CA GLN A 156 13.12 -1.78 16.99
C GLN A 156 13.41 -2.08 15.52
N ALA A 157 13.40 -3.33 15.07
CA ALA A 157 13.55 -3.70 13.68
C ALA A 157 12.48 -3.08 12.76
N PHE A 158 11.29 -2.76 13.29
CA PHE A 158 10.28 -2.01 12.56
C PHE A 158 10.58 -0.50 12.50
N THR A 159 11.22 0.07 13.49
CA THR A 159 11.41 1.51 13.61
C THR A 159 12.76 2.00 13.08
N ASP A 160 13.72 1.10 12.95
CA ASP A 160 15.03 1.42 12.41
C ASP A 160 15.03 1.24 10.88
N ASP A 161 15.93 1.94 10.22
CA ASP A 161 16.26 1.79 8.80
C ASP A 161 15.04 1.80 7.86
N HIS A 162 14.27 2.88 7.93
CA HIS A 162 13.09 3.05 7.08
C HIS A 162 13.49 3.20 5.60
N ALA A 163 12.79 2.46 4.74
CA ALA A 163 12.82 2.71 3.30
C ALA A 163 12.43 4.17 2.97
N TYR A 164 12.93 4.73 1.88
CA TYR A 164 12.74 6.13 1.53
C TYR A 164 11.27 6.56 1.48
N ASP A 165 10.43 5.74 0.90
CA ASP A 165 9.00 6.04 0.78
C ASP A 165 8.25 5.89 2.12
N VAL A 166 8.74 5.06 3.05
CA VAL A 166 8.25 4.99 4.42
C VAL A 166 8.66 6.25 5.19
N ALA A 167 9.93 6.66 5.09
CA ALA A 167 10.42 7.87 5.74
C ALA A 167 9.71 9.13 5.22
N LEU A 168 9.50 9.23 3.91
CA LEU A 168 8.84 10.39 3.31
C LEU A 168 7.34 10.46 3.63
N PHE A 169 6.62 9.35 3.52
CA PHE A 169 5.15 9.36 3.54
C PHE A 169 4.53 8.82 4.81
N GLY A 170 5.35 8.30 5.71
CA GLY A 170 4.93 7.72 6.97
C GLY A 170 4.30 6.34 6.82
N ARG A 171 4.13 5.69 7.95
CA ARG A 171 3.48 4.40 8.08
C ARG A 171 2.48 4.42 9.21
N MET A 172 1.28 3.93 8.95
CA MET A 172 0.27 3.67 9.97
C MET A 172 -0.04 2.17 9.98
N ILE A 173 0.09 1.55 11.16
CA ILE A 173 -0.30 0.17 11.42
C ILE A 173 -1.44 0.21 12.42
N ALA A 174 -2.63 -0.19 11.99
CA ALA A 174 -3.87 0.00 12.75
C ALA A 174 -3.92 -0.80 14.06
N ASP A 175 -3.31 -1.99 14.07
CA ASP A 175 -3.29 -2.92 15.21
C ASP A 175 -2.04 -2.81 16.09
N ALA A 176 -1.03 -2.05 15.65
CA ALA A 176 0.19 -1.78 16.40
C ALA A 176 0.63 -0.31 16.25
N PRO A 177 -0.05 0.65 16.91
CA PRO A 177 0.22 2.09 16.76
C PRO A 177 1.63 2.51 17.18
N ASP A 178 2.28 1.76 18.04
CA ASP A 178 3.66 1.99 18.48
C ASP A 178 4.71 1.67 17.40
N LEU A 179 4.29 1.05 16.29
CA LEU A 179 5.11 0.81 15.11
C LEU A 179 4.88 1.85 14.00
N ASN A 180 4.07 2.87 14.26
CA ASN A 180 3.85 3.95 13.30
C ASN A 180 5.14 4.72 13.05
N ALA A 181 5.26 5.27 11.83
CA ALA A 181 6.34 6.17 11.46
C ALA A 181 5.76 7.49 10.98
N ASP A 182 6.27 8.59 11.52
CA ASP A 182 5.90 9.93 11.09
C ASP A 182 6.45 10.23 9.69
N ALA A 183 5.68 10.99 8.91
CA ALA A 183 6.08 11.38 7.57
C ALA A 183 6.99 12.62 7.61
N CYS A 184 8.11 12.57 6.89
CA CYS A 184 8.98 13.73 6.68
C CYS A 184 8.44 14.68 5.59
N CYS A 185 7.50 14.21 4.76
CA CYS A 185 6.94 14.97 3.65
C CYS A 185 5.41 15.07 3.77
N GLN A 186 4.90 16.29 3.65
CA GLN A 186 3.48 16.56 3.58
C GLN A 186 3.06 16.82 2.14
N VAL A 187 2.13 16.02 1.61
CA VAL A 187 1.63 16.16 0.25
C VAL A 187 0.21 16.73 0.30
N ALA A 188 0.03 17.91 -0.25
CA ALA A 188 -1.28 18.54 -0.36
C ALA A 188 -2.15 17.86 -1.43
N HIS A 189 -3.47 18.04 -1.31
CA HIS A 189 -4.37 17.77 -2.44
C HIS A 189 -4.11 18.78 -3.55
N ALA A 190 -4.04 18.34 -4.80
CA ALA A 190 -4.10 19.25 -5.93
C ALA A 190 -5.56 19.62 -6.17
N ILE A 191 -5.81 20.91 -6.39
CA ILE A 191 -7.15 21.45 -6.67
C ILE A 191 -7.09 22.34 -7.90
N SER A 192 -8.19 22.38 -8.68
CA SER A 192 -8.26 23.26 -9.84
C SER A 192 -8.25 24.74 -9.42
N VAL A 193 -7.62 25.61 -10.23
CA VAL A 193 -7.61 27.07 -10.01
C VAL A 193 -8.93 27.72 -10.47
N HIS A 194 -9.75 27.01 -11.24
CA HIS A 194 -11.05 27.44 -11.75
C HIS A 194 -12.20 26.68 -11.06
N PRO A 195 -13.44 27.19 -11.11
CA PRO A 195 -14.64 26.43 -10.70
C PRO A 195 -14.77 25.16 -11.52
N LEU A 196 -15.33 24.12 -10.89
CA LEU A 196 -15.68 22.87 -11.56
C LEU A 196 -17.15 22.90 -11.93
N ASP A 197 -17.45 22.88 -13.22
CA ASP A 197 -18.74 22.50 -13.78
C ASP A 197 -18.64 21.04 -14.21
N ALA A 198 -19.48 20.16 -13.63
CA ALA A 198 -19.43 18.75 -13.94
C ALA A 198 -20.23 18.49 -15.23
N GLU A 199 -19.54 18.10 -16.26
CA GLU A 199 -20.15 17.61 -17.48
C GLU A 199 -20.16 16.08 -17.48
N PHE A 200 -21.30 15.50 -17.90
CA PHE A 200 -21.48 14.08 -17.95
C PHE A 200 -21.61 13.66 -19.40
N ASP A 201 -20.66 12.89 -19.87
CA ASP A 201 -20.75 12.22 -21.16
C ASP A 201 -21.19 10.77 -20.95
N TYR A 202 -22.25 10.39 -21.65
CA TYR A 202 -22.79 9.03 -21.64
C TYR A 202 -22.29 8.31 -22.87
N PHE A 203 -21.57 7.23 -22.67
CA PHE A 203 -21.15 6.38 -23.77
C PHE A 203 -21.50 4.91 -23.51
N THR A 204 -21.81 4.20 -24.57
CA THR A 204 -22.01 2.74 -24.56
C THR A 204 -20.92 2.09 -25.39
N ALA A 205 -20.41 0.96 -24.92
CA ALA A 205 -19.61 0.11 -25.78
C ALA A 205 -20.56 -0.61 -26.77
N VAL A 206 -20.20 -0.60 -28.04
CA VAL A 206 -20.93 -1.30 -29.09
C VAL A 206 -20.18 -2.60 -29.36
N ASP A 207 -20.89 -3.71 -29.41
CA ASP A 207 -20.33 -4.99 -29.86
C ASP A 207 -20.41 -5.05 -31.37
N ASP A 208 -19.26 -5.00 -32.03
CA ASP A 208 -19.15 -4.99 -33.51
C ASP A 208 -19.65 -6.30 -34.17
N ASN A 209 -19.83 -7.35 -33.38
CA ASN A 209 -20.30 -8.66 -33.85
C ASN A 209 -21.69 -9.03 -33.33
N ALA A 210 -22.36 -8.14 -32.59
CA ALA A 210 -23.73 -8.39 -32.13
C ALA A 210 -24.73 -8.17 -33.27
N PRO A 211 -25.86 -8.95 -33.32
CA PRO A 211 -26.97 -8.65 -34.21
C PRO A 211 -27.50 -7.23 -34.02
N GLU A 212 -27.92 -6.56 -35.11
CA GLU A 212 -28.35 -5.15 -35.11
C GLU A 212 -29.40 -4.83 -34.03
N ASP A 213 -30.23 -5.79 -33.62
CA ASP A 213 -31.27 -5.64 -32.61
C ASP A 213 -30.72 -5.62 -31.17
N ASN A 214 -29.42 -5.87 -30.92
CA ASN A 214 -28.81 -6.03 -29.61
C ASN A 214 -27.41 -5.38 -29.47
N ALA A 215 -27.13 -4.40 -30.31
CA ALA A 215 -25.83 -3.74 -30.41
C ALA A 215 -25.43 -2.94 -29.14
N GLY A 216 -26.30 -2.86 -28.11
CA GLY A 216 -26.10 -2.07 -26.88
C GLY A 216 -25.70 -2.85 -25.64
N ALA A 217 -25.11 -4.04 -25.74
CA ALA A 217 -24.74 -4.89 -24.59
C ALA A 217 -23.40 -4.49 -23.94
N GLY A 218 -23.06 -3.21 -23.89
CA GLY A 218 -21.84 -2.72 -23.30
C GLY A 218 -22.02 -2.13 -21.90
N LYS A 219 -20.94 -2.07 -21.11
CA LYS A 219 -20.90 -1.39 -19.83
C LYS A 219 -21.19 0.10 -20.01
N ILE A 220 -22.20 0.61 -19.30
CA ILE A 220 -22.48 2.04 -19.21
C ILE A 220 -21.28 2.71 -18.50
N GLY A 221 -20.59 3.60 -19.20
CA GLY A 221 -19.56 4.46 -18.66
C GLY A 221 -20.07 5.89 -18.49
N ARG A 222 -19.52 6.62 -17.50
CA ARG A 222 -19.67 8.07 -17.37
C ARG A 222 -18.27 8.67 -17.49
N ALA A 223 -18.02 9.44 -18.53
CA ALA A 223 -16.86 10.30 -18.64
C ALA A 223 -17.22 11.69 -18.11
N HIS A 224 -16.27 12.34 -17.48
CA HIS A 224 -16.39 13.71 -17.06
C HIS A 224 -15.27 14.49 -17.74
N VAL A 225 -15.63 15.48 -18.45
CA VAL A 225 -14.71 16.42 -19.12
C VAL A 225 -14.41 17.58 -18.18
#